data_1845cb7c47867f35d991af9e5395bf50
#
_entry.id   1845cb7c47867f35d991af9e5395bf50
#
_cell.length_a   1.000
_cell.length_b   1.000
_cell.length_c   1.000
_cell.angle_alpha   90.00
_cell.angle_beta   90.00
_cell.angle_gamma   90.00
#
_symmetry.space_group_name_H-M   'P 1'
#
loop_
_entity.id
_entity.type
_entity.pdbx_description
1 polymer ?
#
loop_
_entity_poly.entity_id
_entity_poly.type
_entity_poly.pdbx_seq_one_letter_code
_entity_poly.pdbx_strand_id
1 'polypeptide(L)'
;RQSDALIFARKLSKQNIEASSLTDSLLSLKDQIAPKENVLNKIPFYYKQLFLQKQNYQREFWYNRTKELNDIDKAVSRYNKVYSGAILIRGVRKSGKTFLTNYIANSSLKGKSIFHINPPITGSTDSKVFHAALEQATMIQGSYNDIFGRISAQSVIIIDDLELWWEKTDNGTAVIQTIRKLIQQYSNKCLFILSTNGKSYHVINQLVDFDSCFLSIVDLEAFNAINLQQSIMFRHNSSGLDIAMANAPNTKLNNTKLAKLFARYFNYSNGNIGIALLAWIANIVDVKENKILIKTPLSPDSFALNNLNAQQKVYLTLMVLHNRVSIEKLVRLTHDSKDKVDEDILFLKRSGLVKEYTGQVYEIDPYLHPFINKVLFEKELR
;
A
#
# COMPACT_ATOMS: atom_id res chain seq x y z
N ARG A 1 47.11 24.31 5.28
CA ARG A 1 46.67 22.99 5.88
C ARG A 1 45.80 23.18 7.15
N GLN A 2 46.13 24.05 8.13
CA GLN A 2 45.28 24.29 9.30
C GLN A 2 43.99 25.05 8.97
N SER A 3 44.03 26.01 8.04
CA SER A 3 42.87 26.78 7.60
C SER A 3 41.86 25.89 6.86
N ASP A 4 42.33 24.95 6.02
CA ASP A 4 41.49 24.06 5.25
C ASP A 4 40.78 23.05 6.16
N ALA A 5 41.46 22.54 7.19
CA ALA A 5 40.88 21.68 8.21
C ALA A 5 39.77 22.39 9.03
N LEU A 6 39.99 23.67 9.37
CA LEU A 6 38.99 24.51 10.07
C LEU A 6 37.76 24.82 9.22
N ILE A 7 37.97 25.08 7.93
CA ILE A 7 36.87 25.32 6.96
C ILE A 7 36.07 24.03 6.76
N PHE A 8 36.75 22.89 6.65
CA PHE A 8 36.13 21.56 6.54
C PHE A 8 35.34 21.20 7.79
N ALA A 9 35.92 21.41 8.98
CA ALA A 9 35.25 21.18 10.26
C ALA A 9 34.00 22.07 10.45
N ARG A 10 34.06 23.35 10.05
CA ARG A 10 32.91 24.26 10.06
C ARG A 10 31.84 23.83 9.07
N LYS A 11 32.23 23.36 7.89
CA LYS A 11 31.28 22.86 6.87
C LYS A 11 30.57 21.60 7.35
N LEU A 12 31.30 20.66 7.98
CA LEU A 12 30.74 19.45 8.60
C LEU A 12 29.81 19.79 9.77
N SER A 13 30.18 20.72 10.65
CA SER A 13 29.34 21.12 11.78
C SER A 13 28.04 21.80 11.29
N LYS A 14 28.12 22.63 10.25
CA LYS A 14 26.93 23.26 9.66
C LYS A 14 26.01 22.24 8.99
N GLN A 15 26.55 21.28 8.25
CA GLN A 15 25.77 20.18 7.66
C GLN A 15 25.10 19.31 8.73
N ASN A 16 25.76 19.01 9.83
CA ASN A 16 25.20 18.26 10.95
C ASN A 16 24.07 19.01 11.65
N ILE A 17 24.19 20.33 11.84
CA ILE A 17 23.14 21.17 12.41
C ILE A 17 21.93 21.26 11.46
N GLU A 18 22.15 21.42 10.17
CA GLU A 18 21.07 21.44 9.16
C GLU A 18 20.35 20.07 9.09
N ALA A 19 21.10 18.97 9.13
CA ALA A 19 20.54 17.62 9.12
C ALA A 19 19.72 17.32 10.40
N SER A 20 20.19 17.75 11.57
CA SER A 20 19.44 17.58 12.83
C SER A 20 18.14 18.39 12.82
N SER A 21 18.19 19.64 12.36
CA SER A 21 17.03 20.51 12.22
C SER A 21 16.00 19.95 11.23
N LEU A 22 16.44 19.34 10.13
CA LEU A 22 15.55 18.68 9.18
C LEU A 22 14.92 17.42 9.79
N THR A 23 15.69 16.59 10.51
CA THR A 23 15.19 15.40 11.20
C THR A 23 14.09 15.78 12.21
N ASP A 24 14.32 16.83 13.03
CA ASP A 24 13.35 17.29 14.02
C ASP A 24 12.06 17.81 13.35
N SER A 25 12.19 18.51 12.22
CA SER A 25 11.06 18.99 11.43
C SER A 25 10.23 17.84 10.85
N LEU A 26 10.88 16.79 10.35
CA LEU A 26 10.22 15.59 9.82
C LEU A 26 9.55 14.77 10.93
N LEU A 27 10.18 14.62 12.08
CA LEU A 27 9.58 13.96 13.25
C LEU A 27 8.36 14.74 13.74
N SER A 28 8.45 16.07 13.84
CA SER A 28 7.30 16.93 14.20
C SER A 28 6.14 16.77 13.23
N LEU A 29 6.43 16.68 11.91
CA LEU A 29 5.43 16.42 10.90
C LEU A 29 4.74 15.06 11.13
N LYS A 30 5.52 14.02 11.43
CA LYS A 30 4.96 12.70 11.74
C LYS A 30 4.09 12.71 13.01
N ASP A 31 4.54 13.39 14.07
CA ASP A 31 3.83 13.47 15.35
C ASP A 31 2.48 14.20 15.24
N GLN A 32 2.33 15.09 14.24
CA GLN A 32 1.06 15.76 13.98
C GLN A 32 0.01 14.82 13.37
N ILE A 33 0.43 13.83 12.59
CA ILE A 33 -0.45 12.96 11.80
C ILE A 33 -0.54 11.53 12.29
N ALA A 34 0.43 11.05 13.06
CA ALA A 34 0.40 9.72 13.64
C ALA A 34 -0.49 9.67 14.90
N PRO A 35 -1.09 8.53 15.22
CA PRO A 35 -1.86 8.37 16.44
C PRO A 35 -0.93 8.42 17.65
N LYS A 36 -1.37 9.04 18.73
CA LYS A 36 -0.66 9.04 19.99
C LYS A 36 -0.84 7.71 20.72
N GLU A 37 0.22 7.11 21.21
CA GLU A 37 0.21 5.78 21.81
C GLU A 37 -0.72 5.71 23.04
N ASN A 38 -0.68 6.74 23.90
CA ASN A 38 -1.55 6.84 25.06
C ASN A 38 -3.06 6.86 24.71
N VAL A 39 -3.41 7.41 23.53
CA VAL A 39 -4.79 7.39 23.03
C VAL A 39 -5.12 6.04 22.42
N LEU A 40 -4.20 5.45 21.64
CA LEU A 40 -4.39 4.12 21.06
C LEU A 40 -4.71 3.06 22.13
N ASN A 41 -4.08 3.17 23.30
CA ASN A 41 -4.31 2.26 24.42
C ASN A 41 -5.71 2.41 25.05
N LYS A 42 -6.35 3.59 24.92
CA LYS A 42 -7.72 3.83 25.37
C LYS A 42 -8.78 3.36 24.36
N ILE A 43 -8.43 3.25 23.09
CA ILE A 43 -9.38 2.81 22.06
C ILE A 43 -9.70 1.33 22.27
N PRO A 44 -10.98 0.93 22.38
CA PRO A 44 -11.36 -0.45 22.54
C PRO A 44 -10.78 -1.36 21.43
N PHE A 45 -10.36 -2.55 21.79
CA PHE A 45 -9.74 -3.49 20.84
C PHE A 45 -10.65 -3.75 19.63
N TYR A 46 -11.95 -4.02 19.85
CA TYR A 46 -12.91 -4.26 18.78
C TYR A 46 -13.04 -3.05 17.83
N TYR A 47 -12.96 -1.83 18.36
CA TYR A 47 -13.00 -0.62 17.52
C TYR A 47 -11.77 -0.54 16.63
N LYS A 48 -10.57 -0.79 17.18
CA LYS A 48 -9.33 -0.86 16.37
C LYS A 48 -9.44 -1.91 15.26
N GLN A 49 -10.06 -3.04 15.55
CA GLN A 49 -10.27 -4.11 14.57
C GLN A 49 -11.10 -3.66 13.36
N LEU A 50 -12.16 -2.84 13.56
CA LEU A 50 -12.99 -2.31 12.49
C LEU A 50 -12.23 -1.44 11.48
N PHE A 51 -11.15 -0.79 11.91
CA PHE A 51 -10.42 0.20 11.12
C PHE A 51 -9.02 -0.26 10.68
N LEU A 52 -8.33 -1.05 11.47
CA LEU A 52 -6.92 -1.40 11.27
C LEU A 52 -6.69 -2.84 10.80
N GLN A 53 -7.66 -3.72 10.98
CA GLN A 53 -7.48 -5.12 10.60
C GLN A 53 -7.48 -5.33 9.09
N LYS A 54 -6.52 -6.13 8.62
CA LYS A 54 -6.39 -6.54 7.21
C LYS A 54 -7.35 -7.68 6.83
N GLN A 55 -7.98 -8.35 7.79
CA GLN A 55 -8.69 -9.63 7.58
C GLN A 55 -10.21 -9.55 7.66
N ASN A 56 -10.79 -8.36 7.83
CA ASN A 56 -12.25 -8.24 7.93
C ASN A 56 -12.86 -8.12 6.53
N TYR A 57 -12.95 -9.25 5.81
CA TYR A 57 -13.48 -9.34 4.44
C TYR A 57 -15.01 -9.43 4.39
N GLN A 58 -15.72 -8.98 5.43
CA GLN A 58 -17.18 -9.02 5.46
C GLN A 58 -17.73 -8.05 4.40
N ARG A 59 -18.73 -8.52 3.65
CA ARG A 59 -19.41 -7.76 2.59
C ARG A 59 -19.91 -6.41 3.07
N GLU A 60 -20.32 -6.33 4.33
CA GLU A 60 -20.85 -5.13 4.97
C GLU A 60 -19.85 -3.97 5.03
N PHE A 61 -18.52 -4.26 5.07
CA PHE A 61 -17.49 -3.24 5.03
C PHE A 61 -17.06 -2.86 3.60
N TRP A 62 -17.62 -3.55 2.59
CA TRP A 62 -17.40 -3.26 1.18
C TRP A 62 -18.44 -2.25 0.70
N TYR A 63 -18.20 -0.99 0.94
CA TYR A 63 -19.12 0.05 0.59
C TYR A 63 -18.83 0.63 -0.80
N ASN A 64 -19.89 0.70 -1.64
CA ASN A 64 -19.94 1.48 -2.88
C ASN A 64 -18.85 1.24 -3.94
N ARG A 65 -18.44 -0.03 -4.13
CA ARG A 65 -17.55 -0.51 -5.20
C ARG A 65 -18.33 -1.25 -6.29
N THR A 66 -19.54 -0.80 -6.57
CA THR A 66 -20.46 -1.49 -7.49
C THR A 66 -19.90 -1.57 -8.91
N LYS A 67 -19.20 -0.52 -9.37
CA LYS A 67 -18.56 -0.50 -10.69
C LYS A 67 -17.49 -1.59 -10.79
N GLU A 68 -16.54 -1.60 -9.85
CA GLU A 68 -15.44 -2.54 -9.82
C GLU A 68 -15.93 -3.99 -9.68
N LEU A 69 -16.94 -4.23 -8.85
CA LEU A 69 -17.56 -5.55 -8.71
C LEU A 69 -18.24 -5.99 -10.01
N ASN A 70 -19.00 -5.11 -10.65
CA ASN A 70 -19.64 -5.42 -11.94
C ASN A 70 -18.60 -5.71 -13.04
N ASP A 71 -17.48 -4.98 -13.06
CA ASP A 71 -16.42 -5.21 -14.04
C ASP A 71 -15.73 -6.56 -13.81
N ILE A 72 -15.57 -6.96 -12.56
CA ILE A 72 -15.04 -8.27 -12.21
C ILE A 72 -16.04 -9.38 -12.54
N ASP A 73 -17.31 -9.23 -12.21
CA ASP A 73 -18.33 -10.22 -12.55
C ASP A 73 -18.45 -10.42 -14.08
N LYS A 74 -18.32 -9.34 -14.84
CA LYS A 74 -18.22 -9.42 -16.32
C LYS A 74 -16.96 -10.16 -16.75
N ALA A 75 -15.81 -9.88 -16.12
CA ALA A 75 -14.56 -10.56 -16.44
C ALA A 75 -14.61 -12.06 -16.11
N VAL A 76 -15.14 -12.43 -14.95
CA VAL A 76 -15.38 -13.82 -14.58
C VAL A 76 -16.36 -14.50 -15.54
N SER A 77 -17.42 -13.80 -15.94
CA SER A 77 -18.38 -14.33 -16.93
C SER A 77 -17.74 -14.53 -18.31
N ARG A 78 -16.85 -13.62 -18.74
CA ARG A 78 -16.07 -13.80 -19.98
C ARG A 78 -15.13 -15.00 -19.86
N TYR A 79 -14.40 -15.10 -18.75
CA TYR A 79 -13.53 -16.24 -18.48
C TYR A 79 -14.30 -17.57 -18.57
N ASN A 80 -15.45 -17.67 -17.94
CA ASN A 80 -16.27 -18.88 -17.99
C ASN A 80 -16.78 -19.25 -19.41
N LYS A 81 -16.78 -18.29 -20.35
CA LYS A 81 -17.14 -18.54 -21.76
C LYS A 81 -15.95 -18.90 -22.62
N VAL A 82 -14.82 -18.25 -22.40
CA VAL A 82 -13.62 -18.34 -23.28
C VAL A 82 -12.57 -19.27 -22.66
N TYR A 83 -12.60 -19.48 -21.34
CA TYR A 83 -11.62 -20.24 -20.55
C TYR A 83 -10.17 -19.84 -20.87
N SER A 84 -9.89 -18.55 -20.98
CA SER A 84 -8.55 -18.05 -21.24
C SER A 84 -8.37 -16.63 -20.73
N GLY A 85 -7.16 -16.31 -20.25
CA GLY A 85 -6.74 -14.99 -19.80
C GLY A 85 -6.74 -14.81 -18.29
N ALA A 86 -6.44 -13.60 -17.84
CA ALA A 86 -6.31 -13.21 -16.46
C ALA A 86 -7.09 -11.93 -16.14
N ILE A 87 -7.28 -11.62 -14.86
CA ILE A 87 -7.85 -10.37 -14.38
C ILE A 87 -6.76 -9.62 -13.62
N LEU A 88 -6.55 -8.35 -13.96
CA LEU A 88 -5.64 -7.47 -13.24
C LEU A 88 -6.43 -6.45 -12.42
N ILE A 89 -6.10 -6.33 -11.14
CA ILE A 89 -6.63 -5.32 -10.22
C ILE A 89 -5.52 -4.30 -9.96
N ARG A 90 -5.73 -3.06 -10.44
CA ARG A 90 -4.77 -1.96 -10.21
C ARG A 90 -5.33 -0.97 -9.19
N GLY A 91 -4.44 -0.39 -8.41
CA GLY A 91 -4.82 0.69 -7.50
C GLY A 91 -3.64 1.14 -6.67
N VAL A 92 -3.71 2.38 -6.18
CA VAL A 92 -2.68 2.91 -5.29
C VAL A 92 -2.60 2.08 -4.00
N ARG A 93 -1.50 2.23 -3.27
CA ARG A 93 -1.35 1.56 -1.99
C ARG A 93 -2.52 1.93 -1.06
N LYS A 94 -3.04 0.94 -0.32
CA LYS A 94 -4.21 1.08 0.59
C LYS A 94 -5.55 1.44 -0.09
N SER A 95 -5.66 1.33 -1.40
CA SER A 95 -6.96 1.49 -2.11
C SER A 95 -7.96 0.35 -1.84
N GLY A 96 -7.51 -0.77 -1.28
CA GLY A 96 -8.33 -1.94 -0.98
C GLY A 96 -8.18 -3.10 -1.97
N LYS A 97 -7.08 -3.18 -2.76
CA LYS A 97 -6.81 -4.28 -3.71
C LYS A 97 -6.96 -5.66 -3.06
N THR A 98 -6.17 -5.95 -2.05
CA THR A 98 -6.20 -7.23 -1.34
C THR A 98 -7.56 -7.53 -0.72
N PHE A 99 -8.27 -6.48 -0.25
CA PHE A 99 -9.64 -6.65 0.23
C PHE A 99 -10.57 -7.09 -0.90
N LEU A 100 -10.50 -6.44 -2.08
CA LEU A 100 -11.29 -6.79 -3.25
C LEU A 100 -10.99 -8.22 -3.71
N THR A 101 -9.71 -8.58 -3.81
CA THR A 101 -9.27 -9.92 -4.23
C THR A 101 -9.88 -11.00 -3.32
N ASN A 102 -9.81 -10.82 -2.00
CA ASN A 102 -10.38 -11.75 -1.04
C ASN A 102 -11.92 -11.76 -1.05
N TYR A 103 -12.55 -10.59 -1.27
CA TYR A 103 -14.00 -10.53 -1.42
C TYR A 103 -14.48 -11.33 -2.63
N ILE A 104 -13.83 -11.18 -3.78
CA ILE A 104 -14.17 -11.94 -4.99
C ILE A 104 -13.97 -13.43 -4.76
N ALA A 105 -12.87 -13.82 -4.12
CA ALA A 105 -12.56 -15.19 -3.76
C ALA A 105 -13.71 -15.84 -2.94
N ASN A 106 -14.24 -15.10 -1.99
CA ASN A 106 -15.29 -15.59 -1.09
C ASN A 106 -16.73 -15.41 -1.63
N SER A 107 -16.93 -14.62 -2.68
CA SER A 107 -18.24 -14.33 -3.29
C SER A 107 -18.40 -14.95 -4.68
N SER A 108 -17.87 -14.26 -5.69
CA SER A 108 -18.03 -14.63 -7.11
C SER A 108 -17.35 -15.95 -7.49
N LEU A 109 -16.33 -16.37 -6.72
CA LEU A 109 -15.55 -17.59 -6.93
C LEU A 109 -15.77 -18.64 -5.83
N LYS A 110 -16.83 -18.49 -5.04
CA LYS A 110 -17.15 -19.42 -3.97
C LYS A 110 -17.28 -20.86 -4.49
N GLY A 111 -16.63 -21.79 -3.79
CA GLY A 111 -16.62 -23.21 -4.15
C GLY A 111 -15.51 -23.62 -5.12
N LYS A 112 -14.72 -22.68 -5.63
CA LYS A 112 -13.49 -22.99 -6.40
C LYS A 112 -12.28 -23.15 -5.47
N SER A 113 -11.30 -23.95 -5.87
CA SER A 113 -10.00 -24.03 -5.17
C SER A 113 -9.22 -22.75 -5.45
N ILE A 114 -8.80 -22.05 -4.39
CA ILE A 114 -8.12 -20.76 -4.48
C ILE A 114 -6.73 -20.90 -3.89
N PHE A 115 -5.71 -20.48 -4.65
CA PHE A 115 -4.32 -20.55 -4.28
C PHE A 115 -3.72 -19.14 -4.26
N HIS A 116 -3.25 -18.70 -3.09
CA HIS A 116 -2.61 -17.39 -2.92
C HIS A 116 -1.09 -17.54 -2.99
N ILE A 117 -0.48 -16.95 -3.99
CA ILE A 117 0.97 -16.87 -4.13
C ILE A 117 1.45 -15.56 -3.50
N ASN A 118 2.09 -15.67 -2.34
CA ASN A 118 2.60 -14.53 -1.60
C ASN A 118 4.08 -14.30 -1.89
N PRO A 119 4.50 -13.05 -2.16
CA PRO A 119 5.90 -12.74 -2.32
C PRO A 119 6.64 -12.81 -0.97
N PRO A 120 7.97 -13.07 -0.99
CA PRO A 120 8.81 -12.87 0.18
C PRO A 120 8.70 -11.43 0.69
N ILE A 121 9.03 -11.21 1.96
CA ILE A 121 8.94 -9.88 2.56
C ILE A 121 9.82 -8.84 1.83
N THR A 122 10.97 -9.27 1.32
CA THR A 122 11.92 -8.45 0.53
C THR A 122 11.53 -8.28 -0.94
N GLY A 123 10.54 -9.07 -1.41
CA GLY A 123 10.34 -9.31 -2.84
C GLY A 123 11.41 -10.25 -3.43
N SER A 124 11.24 -10.67 -4.66
CA SER A 124 12.22 -11.48 -5.39
C SER A 124 12.02 -11.39 -6.89
N THR A 125 13.11 -11.43 -7.65
CA THR A 125 13.10 -11.55 -9.12
C THR A 125 13.53 -12.96 -9.57
N ASP A 126 13.81 -13.86 -8.61
CA ASP A 126 14.22 -15.23 -8.89
C ASP A 126 13.00 -16.12 -9.16
N SER A 127 12.94 -16.70 -10.35
CA SER A 127 11.89 -17.64 -10.76
C SER A 127 11.85 -18.90 -9.91
N LYS A 128 12.96 -19.30 -9.26
CA LYS A 128 12.97 -20.43 -8.33
C LYS A 128 12.21 -20.11 -7.04
N VAL A 129 12.36 -18.87 -6.54
CA VAL A 129 11.62 -18.38 -5.37
C VAL A 129 10.13 -18.31 -5.68
N PHE A 130 9.76 -17.84 -6.86
CA PHE A 130 8.36 -17.83 -7.31
C PHE A 130 7.81 -19.26 -7.45
N HIS A 131 8.58 -20.17 -8.01
CA HIS A 131 8.20 -21.58 -8.13
C HIS A 131 7.96 -22.22 -6.75
N ALA A 132 8.86 -22.00 -5.80
CA ALA A 132 8.70 -22.49 -4.42
C ALA A 132 7.44 -21.91 -3.74
N ALA A 133 7.13 -20.62 -3.97
CA ALA A 133 5.91 -20.01 -3.47
C ALA A 133 4.65 -20.64 -4.09
N LEU A 134 4.69 -21.02 -5.35
CA LEU A 134 3.60 -21.74 -6.03
C LEU A 134 3.43 -23.15 -5.46
N GLU A 135 4.53 -23.92 -5.27
CA GLU A 135 4.50 -25.23 -4.63
C GLU A 135 3.89 -25.15 -3.22
N GLN A 136 4.32 -24.17 -2.43
CA GLN A 136 3.80 -23.94 -1.09
C GLN A 136 2.30 -23.62 -1.11
N ALA A 137 1.86 -22.76 -2.03
CA ALA A 137 0.45 -22.35 -2.13
C ALA A 137 -0.45 -23.52 -2.56
N THR A 138 0.02 -24.35 -3.48
CA THR A 138 -0.75 -25.48 -4.03
C THR A 138 -0.58 -26.77 -3.23
N MET A 139 0.42 -26.85 -2.36
CA MET A 139 0.85 -28.08 -1.67
C MET A 139 1.24 -29.22 -2.64
N ILE A 140 1.65 -28.86 -3.85
CA ILE A 140 2.06 -29.81 -4.90
C ILE A 140 3.51 -29.50 -5.29
N GLN A 141 4.38 -30.49 -5.17
CA GLN A 141 5.78 -30.40 -5.62
C GLN A 141 5.94 -30.92 -7.05
N GLY A 142 6.89 -30.36 -7.79
CA GLY A 142 7.26 -30.78 -9.13
C GLY A 142 7.36 -29.62 -10.12
N SER A 143 7.46 -29.93 -11.40
CA SER A 143 7.49 -28.90 -12.46
C SER A 143 6.17 -28.11 -12.53
N TYR A 144 6.17 -26.98 -13.24
CA TYR A 144 4.91 -26.25 -13.52
C TYR A 144 3.86 -27.18 -14.17
N ASN A 145 4.25 -28.07 -15.07
CA ASN A 145 3.34 -29.03 -15.69
C ASN A 145 2.71 -29.99 -14.65
N ASP A 146 3.50 -30.45 -13.66
CA ASP A 146 3.01 -31.33 -12.59
C ASP A 146 2.01 -30.61 -11.70
N ILE A 147 2.34 -29.37 -11.29
CA ILE A 147 1.48 -28.55 -10.43
C ILE A 147 0.15 -28.27 -11.14
N PHE A 148 0.22 -27.67 -12.34
CA PHE A 148 -0.98 -27.32 -13.10
C PHE A 148 -1.70 -28.58 -13.62
N GLY A 149 -1.01 -29.71 -13.78
CA GLY A 149 -1.61 -31.01 -14.09
C GLY A 149 -2.55 -31.51 -13.00
N ARG A 150 -2.16 -31.35 -11.73
CA ARG A 150 -2.84 -31.93 -10.54
C ARG A 150 -3.89 -31.03 -9.90
N ILE A 151 -3.78 -29.69 -9.99
CA ILE A 151 -4.81 -28.82 -9.46
C ILE A 151 -6.13 -28.99 -10.22
N SER A 152 -7.25 -28.76 -9.53
CA SER A 152 -8.59 -28.91 -10.09
C SER A 152 -8.81 -27.92 -11.24
N ALA A 153 -9.59 -28.33 -12.25
CA ALA A 153 -10.04 -27.44 -13.29
C ALA A 153 -10.84 -26.26 -12.68
N GLN A 154 -10.74 -25.08 -13.28
CA GLN A 154 -11.35 -23.84 -12.81
C GLN A 154 -10.84 -23.35 -11.44
N SER A 155 -9.71 -23.84 -10.98
CA SER A 155 -9.01 -23.25 -9.83
C SER A 155 -8.66 -21.79 -10.08
N VAL A 156 -8.42 -21.05 -9.01
CA VAL A 156 -8.06 -19.63 -9.06
C VAL A 156 -6.67 -19.44 -8.47
N ILE A 157 -5.79 -18.81 -9.22
CA ILE A 157 -4.45 -18.44 -8.81
C ILE A 157 -4.43 -16.94 -8.54
N ILE A 158 -4.19 -16.55 -7.30
CA ILE A 158 -4.14 -15.15 -6.87
C ILE A 158 -2.67 -14.78 -6.63
N ILE A 159 -2.19 -13.74 -7.32
CA ILE A 159 -0.85 -13.19 -7.15
C ILE A 159 -1.01 -11.73 -6.70
N ASP A 160 -0.89 -11.51 -5.40
CA ASP A 160 -0.96 -10.16 -4.81
C ASP A 160 0.42 -9.48 -4.83
N ASP A 161 0.42 -8.14 -4.73
CA ASP A 161 1.63 -7.30 -4.65
C ASP A 161 2.66 -7.64 -5.75
N LEU A 162 2.22 -7.62 -7.02
CA LEU A 162 3.07 -7.92 -8.18
C LEU A 162 4.33 -7.05 -8.20
N GLU A 163 4.27 -5.85 -7.60
CA GLU A 163 5.38 -4.93 -7.43
C GLU A 163 6.55 -5.50 -6.61
N LEU A 164 6.38 -6.60 -5.91
CA LEU A 164 7.44 -7.30 -5.18
C LEU A 164 8.15 -8.37 -6.01
N TRP A 165 7.66 -8.67 -7.20
CA TRP A 165 8.18 -9.72 -8.07
C TRP A 165 9.01 -9.20 -9.25
N TRP A 166 9.43 -7.92 -9.24
CA TRP A 166 10.22 -7.33 -10.30
C TRP A 166 11.23 -6.30 -9.78
N GLU A 167 12.25 -6.04 -10.59
CA GLU A 167 13.22 -4.96 -10.41
C GLU A 167 13.62 -4.40 -11.80
N LYS A 168 14.05 -3.15 -11.86
CA LYS A 168 14.60 -2.55 -13.09
C LYS A 168 16.10 -2.88 -13.18
N THR A 169 16.41 -4.17 -13.40
CA THR A 169 17.75 -4.72 -13.59
C THR A 169 17.72 -5.72 -14.75
N ASP A 170 18.87 -6.17 -15.26
CA ASP A 170 18.97 -7.00 -16.47
C ASP A 170 18.07 -8.25 -16.41
N ASN A 171 17.99 -8.95 -15.29
CA ASN A 171 17.12 -10.10 -15.10
C ASN A 171 15.92 -9.83 -14.19
N GLY A 172 15.67 -8.56 -13.88
CA GLY A 172 14.68 -8.16 -12.87
C GLY A 172 13.22 -8.41 -13.27
N THR A 173 12.94 -8.74 -14.52
CA THR A 173 11.59 -9.09 -15.00
C THR A 173 11.36 -10.58 -15.16
N ALA A 174 12.30 -11.44 -14.74
CA ALA A 174 12.24 -12.90 -14.98
C ALA A 174 10.96 -13.54 -14.38
N VAL A 175 10.57 -13.16 -13.17
CA VAL A 175 9.33 -13.64 -12.55
C VAL A 175 8.10 -13.18 -13.31
N ILE A 176 8.05 -11.89 -13.72
CA ILE A 176 6.93 -11.37 -14.51
C ILE A 176 6.78 -12.11 -15.84
N GLN A 177 7.91 -12.39 -16.52
CA GLN A 177 7.89 -13.18 -17.75
C GLN A 177 7.43 -14.62 -17.49
N THR A 178 7.82 -15.21 -16.35
CA THR A 178 7.34 -16.53 -15.92
C THR A 178 5.82 -16.50 -15.71
N ILE A 179 5.30 -15.53 -14.97
CA ILE A 179 3.85 -15.35 -14.75
C ILE A 179 3.13 -15.20 -16.09
N ARG A 180 3.65 -14.38 -17.00
CA ARG A 180 3.09 -14.20 -18.35
C ARG A 180 2.99 -15.54 -19.09
N LYS A 181 4.06 -16.35 -19.11
CA LYS A 181 4.06 -17.67 -19.74
C LYS A 181 3.04 -18.61 -19.08
N LEU A 182 2.94 -18.61 -17.76
CA LEU A 182 1.97 -19.44 -17.03
C LEU A 182 0.53 -19.05 -17.36
N ILE A 183 0.22 -17.76 -17.47
CA ILE A 183 -1.09 -17.30 -17.89
C ILE A 183 -1.38 -17.78 -19.32
N GLN A 184 -0.46 -17.61 -20.25
CA GLN A 184 -0.62 -18.05 -21.65
C GLN A 184 -0.83 -19.57 -21.76
N GLN A 185 -0.14 -20.35 -20.92
CA GLN A 185 -0.17 -21.81 -21.00
C GLN A 185 -1.33 -22.44 -20.24
N TYR A 186 -1.73 -21.87 -19.09
CA TYR A 186 -2.67 -22.52 -18.16
C TYR A 186 -3.94 -21.74 -17.89
N SER A 187 -4.18 -20.58 -18.52
CA SER A 187 -5.41 -19.83 -18.30
C SER A 187 -6.68 -20.55 -18.78
N ASN A 188 -6.55 -21.55 -19.65
CA ASN A 188 -7.63 -22.45 -20.02
C ASN A 188 -8.07 -23.39 -18.90
N LYS A 189 -7.23 -23.62 -17.91
CA LYS A 189 -7.50 -24.47 -16.74
C LYS A 189 -7.77 -23.68 -15.47
N CYS A 190 -7.06 -22.55 -15.28
CA CYS A 190 -7.09 -21.76 -14.07
C CYS A 190 -7.36 -20.29 -14.38
N LEU A 191 -8.18 -19.63 -13.56
CA LEU A 191 -8.31 -18.19 -13.59
C LEU A 191 -7.16 -17.55 -12.81
N PHE A 192 -6.40 -16.68 -13.44
CA PHE A 192 -5.38 -15.87 -12.76
C PHE A 192 -5.95 -14.52 -12.37
N ILE A 193 -5.74 -14.11 -11.11
CA ILE A 193 -6.09 -12.78 -10.61
C ILE A 193 -4.82 -12.16 -10.04
N LEU A 194 -4.41 -11.04 -10.60
CA LEU A 194 -3.21 -10.33 -10.18
C LEU A 194 -3.59 -8.99 -9.57
N SER A 195 -2.85 -8.55 -8.57
CA SER A 195 -2.98 -7.20 -8.04
C SER A 195 -1.66 -6.45 -8.02
N THR A 196 -1.71 -5.14 -8.30
CA THR A 196 -0.52 -4.29 -8.34
C THR A 196 -0.80 -2.81 -8.11
N ASN A 197 0.26 -2.08 -7.78
CA ASN A 197 0.26 -0.62 -7.81
C ASN A 197 0.28 -0.13 -9.27
N GLY A 198 -0.59 0.83 -9.61
CA GLY A 198 -0.69 1.35 -10.98
C GLY A 198 0.61 1.94 -11.53
N LYS A 199 1.43 2.61 -10.68
CA LYS A 199 2.73 3.15 -11.10
C LYS A 199 3.74 2.05 -11.44
N SER A 200 3.82 1.03 -10.58
CA SER A 200 4.67 -0.15 -10.81
C SER A 200 4.24 -0.89 -12.06
N TYR A 201 2.94 -1.04 -12.24
CA TYR A 201 2.39 -1.71 -13.43
C TYR A 201 2.75 -0.99 -14.72
N HIS A 202 2.68 0.34 -14.73
CA HIS A 202 3.05 1.12 -15.92
C HIS A 202 4.49 0.79 -16.36
N VAL A 203 5.44 0.72 -15.42
CA VAL A 203 6.83 0.35 -15.72
C VAL A 203 6.94 -1.11 -16.16
N ILE A 204 6.29 -2.03 -15.44
CA ILE A 204 6.28 -3.46 -15.78
C ILE A 204 5.77 -3.67 -17.21
N ASN A 205 4.66 -3.03 -17.57
CA ASN A 205 4.04 -3.19 -18.87
C ASN A 205 4.92 -2.66 -20.02
N GLN A 206 5.66 -1.56 -19.78
CA GLN A 206 6.64 -1.06 -20.75
C GLN A 206 7.80 -2.05 -20.99
N LEU A 207 8.17 -2.83 -19.95
CA LEU A 207 9.30 -3.78 -20.03
C LEU A 207 8.90 -5.15 -20.62
N VAL A 208 7.66 -5.59 -20.44
CA VAL A 208 7.26 -6.99 -20.69
C VAL A 208 6.06 -7.13 -21.63
N ASP A 209 5.36 -6.05 -22.02
CA ASP A 209 4.10 -6.10 -22.76
C ASP A 209 3.10 -7.07 -22.09
N PHE A 210 2.67 -6.70 -20.89
CA PHE A 210 1.90 -7.59 -20.04
C PHE A 210 0.37 -7.43 -20.24
N ASP A 211 -0.08 -6.32 -20.85
CA ASP A 211 -1.51 -6.03 -21.11
C ASP A 211 -2.20 -7.12 -21.93
N SER A 212 -1.48 -7.74 -22.86
CA SER A 212 -2.00 -8.79 -23.73
C SER A 212 -2.49 -10.05 -23.00
N CYS A 213 -2.13 -10.23 -21.73
CA CYS A 213 -2.53 -11.38 -20.90
C CYS A 213 -3.91 -11.21 -20.25
N PHE A 214 -4.46 -9.98 -20.20
CA PHE A 214 -5.61 -9.71 -19.35
C PHE A 214 -6.92 -9.63 -20.15
N LEU A 215 -7.93 -10.36 -19.69
CA LEU A 215 -9.32 -10.24 -20.13
C LEU A 215 -9.94 -8.92 -19.67
N SER A 216 -9.51 -8.45 -18.52
CA SER A 216 -10.00 -7.23 -17.91
C SER A 216 -8.95 -6.64 -16.95
N ILE A 217 -8.85 -5.32 -17.00
CA ILE A 217 -8.08 -4.54 -16.03
C ILE A 217 -9.07 -3.71 -15.24
N VAL A 218 -9.08 -3.90 -13.92
CA VAL A 218 -9.99 -3.23 -13.00
C VAL A 218 -9.21 -2.23 -12.15
N ASP A 219 -9.50 -0.97 -12.34
CA ASP A 219 -8.88 0.11 -11.57
C ASP A 219 -9.71 0.43 -10.33
N LEU A 220 -9.06 0.38 -9.14
CA LEU A 220 -9.68 0.87 -7.92
C LEU A 220 -9.54 2.39 -7.83
N GLU A 221 -10.60 3.06 -8.22
CA GLU A 221 -10.67 4.52 -8.17
C GLU A 221 -10.74 5.04 -6.73
N ALA A 222 -10.36 6.30 -6.54
CA ALA A 222 -10.54 7.00 -5.28
C ALA A 222 -12.03 7.16 -4.96
N PHE A 223 -12.41 7.08 -3.68
CA PHE A 223 -13.77 7.39 -3.25
C PHE A 223 -14.03 8.88 -3.35
N ASN A 224 -15.27 9.27 -3.63
CA ASN A 224 -15.71 10.61 -3.38
C ASN A 224 -15.95 10.86 -1.88
N ALA A 225 -16.19 12.10 -1.49
CA ALA A 225 -16.34 12.47 -0.06
C ALA A 225 -17.54 11.77 0.60
N ILE A 226 -18.63 11.55 -0.14
CA ILE A 226 -19.84 10.89 0.36
C ILE A 226 -19.57 9.39 0.61
N ASN A 227 -18.96 8.71 -0.35
CA ASN A 227 -18.63 7.29 -0.23
C ASN A 227 -17.63 7.06 0.91
N LEU A 228 -16.67 7.98 1.07
CA LEU A 228 -15.69 7.94 2.16
C LEU A 228 -16.39 8.09 3.52
N GLN A 229 -17.29 9.07 3.64
CA GLN A 229 -18.12 9.28 4.85
C GLN A 229 -18.91 8.03 5.19
N GLN A 230 -19.63 7.47 4.22
CA GLN A 230 -20.46 6.30 4.42
C GLN A 230 -19.64 5.08 4.86
N SER A 231 -18.48 4.86 4.22
CA SER A 231 -17.58 3.75 4.56
C SER A 231 -17.00 3.85 5.99
N ILE A 232 -16.67 5.04 6.43
CA ILE A 232 -16.14 5.29 7.78
C ILE A 232 -17.24 5.22 8.82
N MET A 233 -18.37 5.90 8.56
CA MET A 233 -19.49 5.94 9.49
C MET A 233 -20.17 4.58 9.65
N PHE A 234 -20.21 3.77 8.61
CA PHE A 234 -20.69 2.39 8.73
C PHE A 234 -19.87 1.61 9.77
N ARG A 235 -18.52 1.67 9.69
CA ARG A 235 -17.64 1.03 10.68
C ARG A 235 -17.81 1.63 12.07
N HIS A 236 -17.90 2.95 12.16
CA HIS A 236 -18.09 3.62 13.44
C HIS A 236 -19.41 3.22 14.10
N ASN A 237 -20.52 3.28 13.36
CA ASN A 237 -21.84 2.93 13.87
C ASN A 237 -21.94 1.46 14.29
N SER A 238 -21.23 0.55 13.60
CA SER A 238 -21.15 -0.87 13.98
C SER A 238 -20.49 -1.09 15.36
N SER A 239 -19.78 -0.10 15.88
CA SER A 239 -19.15 -0.18 17.20
C SER A 239 -20.10 0.09 18.37
N GLY A 240 -21.24 0.73 18.12
CA GLY A 240 -22.15 1.21 19.15
C GLY A 240 -21.64 2.41 19.97
N LEU A 241 -20.50 3.00 19.58
CA LEU A 241 -19.95 4.18 20.26
C LEU A 241 -20.53 5.47 19.65
N ASP A 242 -20.74 6.47 20.48
CA ASP A 242 -21.05 7.83 20.04
C ASP A 242 -19.80 8.56 19.55
N ILE A 243 -20.01 9.62 18.75
CA ILE A 243 -18.93 10.48 18.28
C ILE A 243 -19.20 11.95 18.60
N ALA A 244 -18.16 12.66 19.02
CA ALA A 244 -18.20 14.13 19.17
C ALA A 244 -16.86 14.75 18.76
N MET A 245 -16.90 16.04 18.41
CA MET A 245 -15.68 16.80 18.20
C MET A 245 -14.98 17.09 19.53
N ALA A 246 -13.66 16.97 19.55
CA ALA A 246 -12.87 17.21 20.77
C ALA A 246 -13.03 18.63 21.33
N ASN A 247 -13.25 19.62 20.46
CA ASN A 247 -13.50 21.03 20.86
C ASN A 247 -14.96 21.32 21.23
N ALA A 248 -15.88 20.37 21.08
CA ALA A 248 -17.31 20.51 21.41
C ALA A 248 -17.89 19.14 21.83
N PRO A 249 -17.40 18.54 22.96
CA PRO A 249 -17.68 17.14 23.32
C PRO A 249 -19.16 16.89 23.66
N ASN A 250 -19.90 17.91 24.05
CA ASN A 250 -21.32 17.83 24.42
C ASN A 250 -22.27 18.15 23.24
N THR A 251 -21.73 18.45 22.07
CA THR A 251 -22.55 18.80 20.89
C THR A 251 -22.64 17.61 19.95
N LYS A 252 -23.87 17.18 19.63
CA LYS A 252 -24.08 16.14 18.60
C LYS A 252 -23.63 16.67 17.23
N LEU A 253 -22.99 15.79 16.45
CA LEU A 253 -22.62 16.07 15.07
C LEU A 253 -23.88 16.00 14.20
N ASN A 254 -24.30 17.14 13.66
CA ASN A 254 -25.33 17.19 12.63
C ASN A 254 -24.74 16.92 11.23
N ASN A 255 -25.60 16.71 10.25
CA ASN A 255 -25.19 16.39 8.88
C ASN A 255 -24.23 17.41 8.28
N THR A 256 -24.40 18.70 8.55
CA THR A 256 -23.54 19.77 8.06
C THR A 256 -22.13 19.71 8.65
N LYS A 257 -22.02 19.42 9.95
CA LYS A 257 -20.72 19.25 10.63
C LYS A 257 -20.01 17.98 10.14
N LEU A 258 -20.76 16.89 9.94
CA LEU A 258 -20.22 15.65 9.36
C LEU A 258 -19.73 15.89 7.93
N ALA A 259 -20.49 16.56 7.07
CA ALA A 259 -20.07 16.86 5.70
C ALA A 259 -18.75 17.68 5.68
N LYS A 260 -18.64 18.71 6.53
CA LYS A 260 -17.40 19.50 6.67
C LYS A 260 -16.22 18.66 7.16
N LEU A 261 -16.46 17.78 8.13
CA LEU A 261 -15.43 16.86 8.64
C LEU A 261 -14.95 15.92 7.53
N PHE A 262 -15.87 15.29 6.80
CA PHE A 262 -15.51 14.34 5.75
C PHE A 262 -14.93 14.99 4.49
N ALA A 263 -15.26 16.25 4.19
CA ALA A 263 -14.53 17.01 3.20
C ALA A 263 -13.03 17.18 3.56
N ARG A 264 -12.72 17.35 4.84
CA ARG A 264 -11.31 17.37 5.31
C ARG A 264 -10.64 16.02 5.20
N TYR A 265 -11.32 14.91 5.55
CA TYR A 265 -10.79 13.56 5.35
C TYR A 265 -10.56 13.24 3.87
N PHE A 266 -11.47 13.66 3.00
CA PHE A 266 -11.32 13.51 1.56
C PHE A 266 -10.07 14.25 1.05
N ASN A 267 -9.92 15.52 1.39
CA ASN A 267 -8.76 16.32 0.98
C ASN A 267 -7.44 15.75 1.54
N TYR A 268 -7.47 15.22 2.78
CA TYR A 268 -6.32 14.58 3.41
C TYR A 268 -5.89 13.29 2.70
N SER A 269 -6.86 12.45 2.32
CA SER A 269 -6.63 11.11 1.77
C SER A 269 -6.67 11.05 0.24
N ASN A 270 -7.06 12.13 -0.45
CA ASN A 270 -7.42 12.13 -1.87
C ASN A 270 -8.40 10.99 -2.22
N GLY A 271 -9.36 10.75 -1.34
CA GLY A 271 -10.34 9.67 -1.50
C GLY A 271 -9.80 8.24 -1.29
N ASN A 272 -8.56 8.08 -0.87
CA ASN A 272 -8.00 6.75 -0.56
C ASN A 272 -8.57 6.25 0.77
N ILE A 273 -9.36 5.17 0.71
CA ILE A 273 -10.07 4.63 1.87
C ILE A 273 -9.12 4.18 2.99
N GLY A 274 -8.05 3.47 2.68
CA GLY A 274 -7.13 2.97 3.71
C GLY A 274 -6.35 4.10 4.40
N ILE A 275 -6.03 5.18 3.68
CA ILE A 275 -5.43 6.38 4.28
C ILE A 275 -6.45 7.09 5.16
N ALA A 276 -7.69 7.21 4.73
CA ALA A 276 -8.74 7.84 5.51
C ALA A 276 -9.07 7.06 6.79
N LEU A 277 -9.06 5.71 6.74
CA LEU A 277 -9.24 4.85 7.92
C LEU A 277 -8.08 5.02 8.93
N LEU A 278 -6.85 5.11 8.44
CA LEU A 278 -5.69 5.40 9.29
C LEU A 278 -5.79 6.79 9.92
N ALA A 279 -6.12 7.80 9.11
CA ALA A 279 -6.30 9.16 9.59
C ALA A 279 -7.44 9.26 10.62
N TRP A 280 -8.51 8.48 10.44
CA TRP A 280 -9.61 8.43 11.42
C TRP A 280 -9.10 8.02 12.79
N ILE A 281 -8.39 6.91 12.89
CA ILE A 281 -7.81 6.45 14.16
C ILE A 281 -6.78 7.45 14.71
N ALA A 282 -5.94 8.03 13.86
CA ALA A 282 -4.92 9.01 14.27
C ALA A 282 -5.51 10.32 14.81
N ASN A 283 -6.72 10.66 14.41
CA ASN A 283 -7.41 11.87 14.86
C ASN A 283 -8.34 11.66 16.07
N ILE A 284 -8.40 10.45 16.62
CA ILE A 284 -9.03 10.23 17.92
C ILE A 284 -8.13 10.87 18.98
N VAL A 285 -8.72 11.74 19.80
CA VAL A 285 -8.03 12.49 20.84
C VAL A 285 -8.21 11.83 22.21
N ASP A 286 -9.39 11.29 22.47
CA ASP A 286 -9.73 10.61 23.70
C ASP A 286 -10.94 9.69 23.51
N VAL A 287 -11.09 8.75 24.44
CA VAL A 287 -12.27 7.87 24.54
C VAL A 287 -12.80 8.01 25.95
N LYS A 288 -14.04 8.49 26.09
CA LYS A 288 -14.69 8.69 27.40
C LYS A 288 -16.01 7.92 27.42
N GLU A 289 -16.14 7.03 28.39
CA GLU A 289 -17.33 6.21 28.52
C GLU A 289 -17.68 5.49 27.23
N ASN A 290 -18.79 5.85 26.60
CA ASN A 290 -19.28 5.29 25.32
C ASN A 290 -19.08 6.27 24.14
N LYS A 291 -18.14 7.21 24.23
CA LYS A 291 -17.97 8.29 23.24
C LYS A 291 -16.54 8.44 22.78
N ILE A 292 -16.35 8.55 21.47
CA ILE A 292 -15.08 8.86 20.83
C ILE A 292 -15.00 10.38 20.57
N LEU A 293 -13.94 10.99 21.05
CA LEU A 293 -13.63 12.40 20.79
C LEU A 293 -12.62 12.49 19.64
N ILE A 294 -13.03 13.14 18.54
CA ILE A 294 -12.24 13.25 17.33
C ILE A 294 -11.87 14.70 17.02
N LYS A 295 -10.65 14.91 16.50
CA LYS A 295 -10.24 16.20 15.90
C LYS A 295 -10.33 16.14 14.38
N THR A 296 -10.35 17.30 13.74
CA THR A 296 -10.29 17.42 12.29
C THR A 296 -8.88 17.04 11.79
N PRO A 297 -8.75 16.23 10.73
CA PRO A 297 -7.45 15.95 10.16
C PRO A 297 -6.81 17.23 9.62
N LEU A 298 -5.56 17.44 9.96
CA LEU A 298 -4.73 18.54 9.48
C LEU A 298 -3.83 18.02 8.37
N SER A 299 -3.77 18.72 7.25
CA SER A 299 -2.72 18.49 6.25
C SER A 299 -1.46 19.19 6.76
N PRO A 300 -0.42 18.46 7.12
CA PRO A 300 0.82 19.07 7.61
C PRO A 300 1.53 19.81 6.47
N ASP A 301 2.35 20.78 6.82
CA ASP A 301 3.21 21.44 5.86
C ASP A 301 4.26 20.46 5.34
N SER A 302 4.29 20.28 4.02
CA SER A 302 5.25 19.39 3.36
C SER A 302 6.61 20.03 3.09
N PHE A 303 6.87 21.24 3.61
CA PHE A 303 8.14 21.96 3.38
C PHE A 303 9.36 21.10 3.77
N ALA A 304 9.31 20.44 4.92
CA ALA A 304 10.40 19.56 5.37
C ALA A 304 10.68 18.42 4.38
N LEU A 305 9.63 17.83 3.78
CA LEU A 305 9.77 16.77 2.76
C LEU A 305 10.38 17.29 1.45
N ASN A 306 10.17 18.56 1.10
CA ASN A 306 10.80 19.16 -0.08
C ASN A 306 12.31 19.33 0.08
N ASN A 307 12.79 19.46 1.33
CA ASN A 307 14.21 19.66 1.65
C ASN A 307 15.03 18.36 1.70
N LEU A 308 14.40 17.20 1.48
CA LEU A 308 15.11 15.94 1.27
C LEU A 308 16.04 16.07 0.07
N ASN A 309 17.26 15.49 0.17
CA ASN A 309 18.19 15.46 -0.93
C ASN A 309 17.70 14.61 -2.10
N ALA A 310 18.33 14.72 -3.26
CA ALA A 310 17.92 14.01 -4.47
C ALA A 310 17.96 12.49 -4.27
N GLN A 311 18.98 11.98 -3.59
CA GLN A 311 19.18 10.55 -3.38
C GLN A 311 18.11 9.97 -2.44
N GLN A 312 17.80 10.64 -1.35
CA GLN A 312 16.72 10.26 -0.44
C GLN A 312 15.35 10.20 -1.16
N LYS A 313 15.09 11.15 -2.06
CA LYS A 313 13.90 11.13 -2.92
C LYS A 313 13.88 9.94 -3.87
N VAL A 314 15.03 9.55 -4.43
CA VAL A 314 15.17 8.35 -5.26
C VAL A 314 14.82 7.09 -4.45
N TYR A 315 15.37 6.94 -3.24
CA TYR A 315 15.07 5.78 -2.39
C TYR A 315 13.58 5.71 -2.01
N LEU A 316 12.97 6.85 -1.66
CA LEU A 316 11.53 6.90 -1.39
C LEU A 316 10.71 6.58 -2.65
N THR A 317 11.14 7.02 -3.85
CA THR A 317 10.50 6.67 -5.12
C THR A 317 10.55 5.16 -5.37
N LEU A 318 11.69 4.53 -5.14
CA LEU A 318 11.84 3.08 -5.24
C LEU A 318 10.94 2.35 -4.22
N MET A 319 10.79 2.87 -3.00
CA MET A 319 9.85 2.32 -2.02
C MET A 319 8.38 2.49 -2.45
N VAL A 320 8.02 3.54 -3.16
CA VAL A 320 6.68 3.68 -3.75
C VAL A 320 6.45 2.66 -4.85
N LEU A 321 7.45 2.41 -5.71
CA LEU A 321 7.35 1.49 -6.83
C LEU A 321 7.37 0.02 -6.38
N HIS A 322 8.23 -0.33 -5.43
CA HIS A 322 8.45 -1.71 -4.99
C HIS A 322 7.77 -2.05 -3.67
N ASN A 323 7.00 -1.12 -3.07
CA ASN A 323 6.33 -1.27 -1.78
C ASN A 323 7.30 -1.45 -0.60
N ARG A 324 8.23 -2.39 -0.69
CA ARG A 324 9.27 -2.70 0.31
C ARG A 324 10.62 -2.89 -0.37
N VAL A 325 11.67 -2.43 0.29
CA VAL A 325 13.05 -2.56 -0.20
C VAL A 325 14.00 -2.97 0.92
N SER A 326 15.03 -3.74 0.58
CA SER A 326 16.18 -3.98 1.45
C SER A 326 17.36 -3.09 1.02
N ILE A 327 18.38 -3.00 1.87
CA ILE A 327 19.62 -2.29 1.53
C ILE A 327 20.23 -2.85 0.24
N GLU A 328 20.33 -4.19 0.14
CA GLU A 328 20.89 -4.87 -1.04
C GLU A 328 20.09 -4.56 -2.31
N LYS A 329 18.76 -4.47 -2.19
CA LYS A 329 17.89 -4.09 -3.31
C LYS A 329 18.14 -2.66 -3.76
N LEU A 330 18.29 -1.73 -2.83
CA LEU A 330 18.61 -0.34 -3.15
C LEU A 330 19.98 -0.22 -3.81
N VAL A 331 21.02 -0.87 -3.27
CA VAL A 331 22.35 -0.92 -3.88
C VAL A 331 22.30 -1.42 -5.33
N ARG A 332 21.56 -2.49 -5.60
CA ARG A 332 21.40 -3.02 -6.97
C ARG A 332 20.66 -2.06 -7.91
N LEU A 333 19.64 -1.36 -7.40
CA LEU A 333 18.81 -0.48 -8.24
C LEU A 333 19.46 0.88 -8.52
N THR A 334 20.29 1.39 -7.60
CA THR A 334 20.88 2.73 -7.72
C THR A 334 22.34 2.73 -8.07
N HIS A 335 23.02 1.57 -7.93
CA HIS A 335 24.48 1.43 -8.06
C HIS A 335 25.28 2.29 -7.07
N ASP A 336 24.65 2.74 -5.98
CA ASP A 336 25.33 3.44 -4.88
C ASP A 336 26.15 2.46 -4.03
N SER A 337 27.16 2.97 -3.31
CA SER A 337 27.86 2.16 -2.32
C SER A 337 26.94 1.79 -1.14
N LYS A 338 27.19 0.62 -0.55
CA LYS A 338 26.40 0.15 0.59
C LYS A 338 26.41 1.16 1.75
N ASP A 339 27.57 1.72 2.06
CA ASP A 339 27.73 2.69 3.16
C ASP A 339 26.85 3.93 2.97
N LYS A 340 26.77 4.44 1.73
CA LYS A 340 25.91 5.58 1.41
C LYS A 340 24.43 5.24 1.52
N VAL A 341 24.02 4.06 1.06
CA VAL A 341 22.64 3.59 1.20
C VAL A 341 22.28 3.42 2.67
N ASP A 342 23.18 2.84 3.47
CA ASP A 342 22.98 2.64 4.91
C ASP A 342 22.83 3.98 5.65
N GLU A 343 23.67 4.99 5.32
CA GLU A 343 23.62 6.34 5.89
C GLU A 343 22.27 7.02 5.61
N ASP A 344 21.86 7.07 4.34
CA ASP A 344 20.61 7.69 3.92
C ASP A 344 19.37 6.97 4.48
N ILE A 345 19.38 5.63 4.50
CA ILE A 345 18.28 4.84 5.09
C ILE A 345 18.21 5.05 6.60
N LEU A 346 19.34 5.13 7.28
CA LEU A 346 19.39 5.45 8.70
C LEU A 346 18.81 6.85 8.97
N PHE A 347 19.14 7.84 8.14
CA PHE A 347 18.52 9.17 8.20
C PHE A 347 17.00 9.09 8.02
N LEU A 348 16.51 8.42 6.95
CA LEU A 348 15.08 8.27 6.68
C LEU A 348 14.34 7.54 7.82
N LYS A 349 14.99 6.57 8.46
CA LYS A 349 14.47 5.86 9.63
C LYS A 349 14.41 6.78 10.86
N ARG A 350 15.49 7.49 11.16
CA ARG A 350 15.56 8.43 12.29
C ARG A 350 14.57 9.58 12.16
N SER A 351 14.36 10.09 10.96
CA SER A 351 13.33 11.11 10.67
C SER A 351 11.90 10.53 10.63
N GLY A 352 11.73 9.24 10.90
CA GLY A 352 10.43 8.60 10.96
C GLY A 352 9.71 8.42 9.62
N LEU A 353 10.38 8.70 8.48
CA LEU A 353 9.80 8.58 7.15
C LEU A 353 9.60 7.14 6.73
N VAL A 354 10.46 6.25 7.19
CA VAL A 354 10.40 4.82 6.89
C VAL A 354 10.30 3.98 8.16
N LYS A 355 9.66 2.83 8.03
CA LYS A 355 9.62 1.78 9.04
C LYS A 355 10.49 0.63 8.61
N GLU A 356 11.18 0.04 9.59
CA GLU A 356 11.95 -1.18 9.39
C GLU A 356 11.15 -2.40 9.87
N TYR A 357 11.23 -3.45 9.09
CA TYR A 357 10.75 -4.79 9.39
C TYR A 357 11.93 -5.74 9.63
N THR A 358 11.68 -6.92 10.13
CA THR A 358 12.68 -7.98 10.27
C THR A 358 13.45 -8.21 8.96
N GLY A 359 14.78 -8.37 9.04
CA GLY A 359 15.63 -8.60 7.88
C GLY A 359 16.04 -7.33 7.14
N GLN A 360 16.10 -6.17 7.80
CA GLN A 360 16.50 -4.88 7.21
C GLN A 360 15.67 -4.51 5.97
N VAL A 361 14.39 -4.75 6.06
CA VAL A 361 13.41 -4.38 5.02
C VAL A 361 12.73 -3.09 5.43
N TYR A 362 12.69 -2.13 4.51
CA TYR A 362 12.19 -0.79 4.76
C TYR A 362 10.96 -0.51 3.91
N GLU A 363 10.03 0.22 4.49
CA GLU A 363 8.77 0.64 3.89
C GLU A 363 8.47 2.07 4.32
N ILE A 364 7.89 2.88 3.45
CA ILE A 364 7.42 4.23 3.82
C ILE A 364 6.40 4.12 4.96
N ASP A 365 6.54 4.98 5.98
CA ASP A 365 5.55 5.05 7.07
C ASP A 365 4.14 5.27 6.49
N PRO A 366 3.15 4.43 6.84
CA PRO A 366 1.82 4.49 6.26
C PRO A 366 1.10 5.84 6.42
N TYR A 367 1.39 6.58 7.48
CA TYR A 367 0.79 7.90 7.72
C TYR A 367 1.41 8.98 6.85
N LEU A 368 2.70 8.86 6.51
CA LEU A 368 3.44 9.82 5.69
C LEU A 368 3.33 9.53 4.18
N HIS A 369 2.94 8.32 3.81
CA HIS A 369 2.87 7.88 2.43
C HIS A 369 2.11 8.83 1.48
N PRO A 370 0.93 9.41 1.83
CA PRO A 370 0.24 10.35 0.94
C PRO A 370 1.03 11.63 0.68
N PHE A 371 1.72 12.16 1.69
CA PHE A 371 2.51 13.40 1.58
C PHE A 371 3.80 13.18 0.81
N ILE A 372 4.47 12.05 1.04
CA ILE A 372 5.65 11.65 0.28
C ILE A 372 5.29 11.47 -1.20
N ASN A 373 4.19 10.77 -1.51
CA ASN A 373 3.69 10.61 -2.87
C ASN A 373 3.43 11.96 -3.55
N LYS A 374 2.83 12.90 -2.82
CA LYS A 374 2.56 14.24 -3.32
C LYS A 374 3.85 14.97 -3.69
N VAL A 375 4.84 14.97 -2.81
CA VAL A 375 6.12 15.64 -3.04
C VAL A 375 6.91 15.01 -4.19
N LEU A 376 6.86 13.68 -4.34
CA LEU A 376 7.62 12.97 -5.37
C LEU A 376 7.01 13.08 -6.77
N PHE A 377 5.68 13.13 -6.89
CA PHE A 377 5.00 12.95 -8.19
C PHE A 377 4.11 14.12 -8.62
N GLU A 378 3.68 15.03 -7.75
CA GLU A 378 2.83 16.15 -8.16
C GLU A 378 3.61 17.33 -8.81
N LYS A 379 4.95 17.30 -8.81
CA LYS A 379 5.76 18.28 -9.56
C LYS A 379 5.79 18.01 -11.07
N GLU A 380 5.39 16.84 -11.51
CA GLU A 380 5.37 16.48 -12.94
C GLU A 380 4.09 16.93 -13.67
N LEU A 381 3.14 17.53 -12.96
CA LEU A 381 1.84 17.99 -13.49
C LEU A 381 1.73 19.53 -13.57
N ARG A 382 2.84 20.27 -13.51
CA ARG A 382 2.88 21.72 -13.74
C ARG A 382 3.74 22.10 -14.92
#